data_8a50ce80cd18b0dda92c3a4888104281
#
_entry.id   8a50ce80cd18b0dda92c3a4888104281
#
_cell.length_a   1.000
_cell.length_b   1.000
_cell.length_c   1.000
_cell.angle_alpha   90.00
_cell.angle_beta   90.00
_cell.angle_gamma   90.00
#
_symmetry.space_group_name_H-M   'P 1'
#
loop_
_entity.id
_entity.type
_entity.pdbx_description
1 polymer ?
#
loop_
_entity_poly.entity_id
_entity_poly.type
_entity_poly.pdbx_seq_one_letter_code
_entity_poly.pdbx_strand_id
1 'polypeptide(L)'
;MALTARIKKRYGDFLLDVAFTAGDGERLALLGASGSGKSVTLKCLAGIYRPDEGRIEVDGRVLFDSSSGVDLPPQRRHVGYLFQQYALFPNMTVEQNIAVGVRDRARRREEVPRLIRLLRLEGQEKKRPGQLSGGQQQRVALGRILASQPDIILLDEPFSALDSDLKWQLELELQDLLAQFPGPVVWVSHDLGEVWRGCPRVCVLDGGRASPVMEMGRLMTDPVTVSAARLSGCRNCVPVRPGPEPGTVCVPAWGGAVLRCAAPWRPEAAALAIRAEHIRPAEPGEANALPCRVERTAEDVSSLLVLLRPRGAAEDGALRMAVAKDQRANFPEQKEIWAALPPERLMLLEE
;
A
#
# COMPACT_ATOMS: atom_id res chain seq x y z
N MET A 1 -18.68 4.24 12.84
CA MET A 1 -18.87 3.02 11.99
C MET A 1 -17.54 2.31 11.83
N ALA A 2 -17.44 1.03 12.16
CA ALA A 2 -16.19 0.26 12.02
C ALA A 2 -16.39 -0.90 11.03
N LEU A 3 -15.39 -1.16 10.19
CA LEU A 3 -15.33 -2.33 9.30
C LEU A 3 -14.53 -3.44 9.96
N THR A 4 -15.09 -4.63 10.01
CA THR A 4 -14.38 -5.87 10.29
C THR A 4 -14.53 -6.81 9.11
N ALA A 5 -13.42 -7.29 8.56
CA ALA A 5 -13.41 -8.18 7.41
C ALA A 5 -12.53 -9.41 7.68
N ARG A 6 -13.11 -10.59 7.47
CA ARG A 6 -12.40 -11.87 7.34
C ARG A 6 -12.92 -12.50 6.05
N ILE A 7 -12.06 -12.73 5.09
CA ILE A 7 -12.44 -13.15 3.75
C ILE A 7 -11.50 -14.26 3.30
N LYS A 8 -12.09 -15.42 2.99
CA LYS A 8 -11.41 -16.47 2.22
C LYS A 8 -12.11 -16.62 0.88
N LYS A 9 -11.33 -16.61 -0.18
CA LYS A 9 -11.83 -16.78 -1.54
C LYS A 9 -10.81 -17.51 -2.40
N ARG A 10 -11.21 -18.64 -2.98
CA ARG A 10 -10.40 -19.36 -3.96
C ARG A 10 -10.78 -18.89 -5.38
N TYR A 11 -9.76 -18.65 -6.17
CA TYR A 11 -9.92 -18.26 -7.58
C TYR A 11 -8.88 -19.03 -8.42
N GLY A 12 -9.27 -20.16 -8.97
CA GLY A 12 -8.32 -21.13 -9.55
C GLY A 12 -7.32 -21.62 -8.50
N ASP A 13 -6.03 -21.45 -8.80
CA ASP A 13 -4.94 -21.79 -7.88
C ASP A 13 -4.65 -20.70 -6.85
N PHE A 14 -5.21 -19.50 -7.00
CA PHE A 14 -5.04 -18.39 -6.07
C PHE A 14 -6.00 -18.52 -4.88
N LEU A 15 -5.46 -18.42 -3.67
CA LEU A 15 -6.23 -18.38 -2.42
C LEU A 15 -6.05 -17.03 -1.75
N LEU A 16 -7.14 -16.26 -1.66
CA LEU A 16 -7.21 -15.08 -0.81
C LEU A 16 -7.61 -15.52 0.60
N ASP A 17 -6.81 -15.16 1.60
CA ASP A 17 -7.12 -15.33 3.04
C ASP A 17 -6.67 -14.07 3.78
N VAL A 18 -7.60 -13.15 3.99
CA VAL A 18 -7.31 -11.83 4.54
C VAL A 18 -8.20 -11.51 5.73
N ALA A 19 -7.62 -10.84 6.74
CA ALA A 19 -8.35 -10.34 7.89
C ALA A 19 -7.81 -8.96 8.28
N PHE A 20 -8.72 -7.97 8.41
CA PHE A 20 -8.36 -6.62 8.85
C PHE A 20 -9.56 -5.88 9.42
N THR A 21 -9.28 -4.78 10.11
CA THR A 21 -10.28 -3.86 10.66
C THR A 21 -9.92 -2.42 10.28
N ALA A 22 -10.94 -1.61 10.05
CA ALA A 22 -10.80 -0.16 9.90
C ALA A 22 -11.84 0.54 10.78
N GLY A 23 -11.41 1.52 11.56
CA GLY A 23 -12.25 2.27 12.50
C GLY A 23 -13.05 3.40 11.86
N ASP A 24 -13.75 4.15 12.70
CA ASP A 24 -14.54 5.33 12.31
C ASP A 24 -13.66 6.40 11.68
N GLY A 25 -14.07 6.88 10.50
CA GLY A 25 -13.32 7.90 9.76
C GLY A 25 -11.91 7.47 9.36
N GLU A 26 -11.55 6.22 9.61
CA GLU A 26 -10.22 5.70 9.32
C GLU A 26 -10.04 5.45 7.81
N ARG A 27 -8.86 5.85 7.31
CA ARG A 27 -8.42 5.51 5.96
C ARG A 27 -7.36 4.42 6.05
N LEU A 28 -7.74 3.20 5.69
CA LEU A 28 -6.87 2.03 5.68
C LEU A 28 -6.37 1.76 4.26
N ALA A 29 -5.07 1.76 4.05
CA ALA A 29 -4.47 1.31 2.80
C ALA A 29 -4.39 -0.22 2.73
N LEU A 30 -4.75 -0.80 1.58
CA LEU A 30 -4.36 -2.15 1.20
C LEU A 30 -3.26 -2.03 0.14
N LEU A 31 -2.00 -2.20 0.55
CA LEU A 31 -0.82 -2.08 -0.30
C LEU A 31 -0.36 -3.47 -0.74
N GLY A 32 0.09 -3.62 -1.98
CA GLY A 32 0.60 -4.91 -2.45
C GLY A 32 0.91 -4.90 -3.94
N ALA A 33 1.70 -5.87 -4.39
CA ALA A 33 2.03 -6.04 -5.80
C ALA A 33 0.78 -6.33 -6.66
N SER A 34 0.90 -6.20 -7.97
CA SER A 34 -0.17 -6.64 -8.88
C SER A 34 -0.44 -8.14 -8.68
N GLY A 35 -1.70 -8.54 -8.68
CA GLY A 35 -2.10 -9.94 -8.42
C GLY A 35 -2.14 -10.36 -6.96
N SER A 36 -1.80 -9.50 -5.97
CA SER A 36 -1.80 -9.88 -4.54
C SER A 36 -3.21 -10.08 -3.93
N GLY A 37 -4.29 -9.75 -4.65
CA GLY A 37 -5.66 -9.97 -4.19
C GLY A 37 -6.41 -8.70 -3.75
N LYS A 38 -5.81 -7.49 -3.87
CA LYS A 38 -6.41 -6.21 -3.43
C LYS A 38 -7.80 -5.96 -4.01
N SER A 39 -7.94 -5.95 -5.35
CA SER A 39 -9.23 -5.72 -6.01
C SER A 39 -10.24 -6.84 -5.76
N VAL A 40 -9.76 -8.10 -5.56
CA VAL A 40 -10.63 -9.21 -5.16
C VAL A 40 -11.21 -8.96 -3.77
N THR A 41 -10.38 -8.50 -2.83
CA THR A 41 -10.81 -8.10 -1.47
C THR A 41 -11.89 -7.03 -1.54
N LEU A 42 -11.67 -5.93 -2.29
CA LEU A 42 -12.67 -4.87 -2.45
C LEU A 42 -13.97 -5.39 -3.07
N LYS A 43 -13.89 -6.24 -4.10
CA LYS A 43 -15.06 -6.83 -4.74
C LYS A 43 -15.85 -7.75 -3.79
N CYS A 44 -15.16 -8.46 -2.88
CA CYS A 44 -15.78 -9.22 -1.81
C CYS A 44 -16.50 -8.32 -0.80
N LEU A 45 -15.87 -7.22 -0.37
CA LEU A 45 -16.51 -6.22 0.51
C LEU A 45 -17.76 -5.63 -0.11
N ALA A 46 -17.70 -5.28 -1.39
CA ALA A 46 -18.81 -4.71 -2.13
C ALA A 46 -19.94 -5.71 -2.45
N GLY A 47 -19.70 -7.03 -2.29
CA GLY A 47 -20.66 -8.09 -2.65
C GLY A 47 -20.73 -8.39 -4.14
N ILE A 48 -19.74 -7.90 -4.92
CA ILE A 48 -19.59 -8.22 -6.34
C ILE A 48 -19.10 -9.66 -6.49
N TYR A 49 -18.16 -10.05 -5.60
CA TYR A 49 -17.75 -11.44 -5.46
C TYR A 49 -18.21 -11.97 -4.10
N ARG A 50 -18.77 -13.18 -4.12
CA ARG A 50 -19.12 -13.90 -2.89
C ARG A 50 -17.86 -14.54 -2.32
N PRO A 51 -17.46 -14.27 -1.06
CA PRO A 51 -16.44 -15.05 -0.36
C PRO A 51 -16.88 -16.52 -0.23
N ASP A 52 -15.91 -17.44 -0.14
CA ASP A 52 -16.21 -18.84 0.12
C ASP A 52 -16.43 -19.08 1.62
N GLU A 53 -15.59 -18.43 2.46
CA GLU A 53 -15.70 -18.45 3.91
C GLU A 53 -15.42 -17.06 4.50
N GLY A 54 -15.89 -16.84 5.73
CA GLY A 54 -15.56 -15.66 6.52
C GLY A 54 -16.75 -14.82 6.91
N ARG A 55 -16.46 -13.57 7.36
CA ARG A 55 -17.45 -12.61 7.84
C ARG A 55 -17.05 -11.20 7.45
N ILE A 56 -18.01 -10.42 7.00
CA ILE A 56 -17.86 -8.99 6.72
C ILE A 56 -18.93 -8.25 7.49
N GLU A 57 -18.52 -7.27 8.28
CA GLU A 57 -19.40 -6.51 9.14
C GLU A 57 -19.01 -5.03 9.12
N VAL A 58 -20.01 -4.16 9.04
CA VAL A 58 -19.85 -2.71 9.15
C VAL A 58 -20.81 -2.22 10.23
N ASP A 59 -20.25 -1.62 11.29
CA ASP A 59 -20.98 -1.03 12.43
C ASP A 59 -22.02 -2.00 13.06
N GLY A 60 -21.60 -3.25 13.31
CA GLY A 60 -22.48 -4.29 13.84
C GLY A 60 -23.42 -4.92 12.81
N ARG A 61 -23.54 -4.34 11.62
CA ARG A 61 -24.36 -4.89 10.53
C ARG A 61 -23.57 -5.90 9.72
N VAL A 62 -24.02 -7.15 9.74
CA VAL A 62 -23.42 -8.25 8.97
C VAL A 62 -23.80 -8.12 7.50
N LEU A 63 -22.79 -7.98 6.63
CA LEU A 63 -22.96 -7.93 5.17
C LEU A 63 -22.80 -9.31 4.54
N PHE A 64 -21.88 -10.10 5.09
CA PHE A 64 -21.63 -11.49 4.71
C PHE A 64 -21.23 -12.30 5.94
N ASP A 65 -21.74 -13.52 6.06
CA ASP A 65 -21.30 -14.49 7.05
C ASP A 65 -21.59 -15.91 6.55
N SER A 66 -20.54 -16.66 6.27
CA SER A 66 -20.65 -18.03 5.75
C SER A 66 -21.25 -19.00 6.77
N SER A 67 -21.11 -18.74 8.08
CA SER A 67 -21.62 -19.62 9.13
C SER A 67 -23.12 -19.48 9.35
N SER A 68 -23.67 -18.28 9.20
CA SER A 68 -25.10 -17.99 9.35
C SER A 68 -25.85 -17.88 8.01
N GLY A 69 -25.14 -18.05 6.87
CA GLY A 69 -25.75 -17.98 5.53
C GLY A 69 -26.13 -16.57 5.10
N VAL A 70 -25.66 -15.53 5.77
CA VAL A 70 -25.93 -14.14 5.38
C VAL A 70 -25.05 -13.75 4.19
N ASP A 71 -25.70 -13.26 3.12
CA ASP A 71 -25.01 -12.71 1.95
C ASP A 71 -25.85 -11.59 1.33
N LEU A 72 -25.61 -10.36 1.75
CA LEU A 72 -26.33 -9.21 1.23
C LEU A 72 -25.84 -8.88 -0.18
N PRO A 73 -26.76 -8.69 -1.15
CA PRO A 73 -26.39 -8.24 -2.49
C PRO A 73 -25.82 -6.82 -2.44
N PRO A 74 -25.01 -6.41 -3.46
CA PRO A 74 -24.35 -5.09 -3.47
C PRO A 74 -25.26 -3.91 -3.16
N GLN A 75 -26.48 -3.92 -3.70
CA GLN A 75 -27.46 -2.84 -3.53
C GLN A 75 -27.91 -2.64 -2.08
N ARG A 76 -27.78 -3.68 -1.24
CA ARG A 76 -28.15 -3.67 0.18
C ARG A 76 -26.95 -3.47 1.11
N ARG A 77 -25.70 -3.45 0.60
CA ARG A 77 -24.50 -3.30 1.46
C ARG A 77 -24.21 -1.86 1.85
N HIS A 78 -24.76 -0.87 1.16
CA HIS A 78 -24.47 0.56 1.35
C HIS A 78 -22.98 0.88 1.23
N VAL A 79 -22.32 0.28 0.25
CA VAL A 79 -20.90 0.45 -0.05
C VAL A 79 -20.75 1.40 -1.23
N GLY A 80 -19.94 2.44 -1.07
CA GLY A 80 -19.48 3.28 -2.16
C GLY A 80 -18.23 2.66 -2.79
N TYR A 81 -18.26 2.32 -4.07
CA TYR A 81 -17.12 1.72 -4.77
C TYR A 81 -16.65 2.61 -5.92
N LEU A 82 -15.42 3.10 -5.83
CA LEU A 82 -14.74 3.76 -6.93
C LEU A 82 -13.92 2.73 -7.70
N PHE A 83 -14.37 2.43 -8.91
CA PHE A 83 -13.66 1.53 -9.83
C PHE A 83 -12.48 2.25 -10.50
N GLN A 84 -11.43 1.52 -10.86
CA GLN A 84 -10.26 2.03 -11.58
C GLN A 84 -10.63 2.81 -12.85
N GLN A 85 -11.68 2.40 -13.57
CA GLN A 85 -12.19 3.07 -14.78
C GLN A 85 -13.40 3.97 -14.49
N TYR A 86 -13.61 4.38 -13.23
CA TYR A 86 -14.70 5.25 -12.74
C TYR A 86 -16.12 4.72 -13.01
N ALA A 87 -16.35 3.83 -13.97
CA ALA A 87 -17.62 3.22 -14.36
C ALA A 87 -18.79 4.22 -14.46
N LEU A 88 -18.56 5.37 -15.09
CA LEU A 88 -19.59 6.36 -15.36
C LEU A 88 -20.58 5.85 -16.44
N PHE A 89 -21.83 6.28 -16.34
CA PHE A 89 -22.81 6.02 -17.38
C PHE A 89 -22.54 6.92 -18.58
N PRO A 90 -22.08 6.38 -19.74
CA PRO A 90 -21.52 7.18 -20.83
C PRO A 90 -22.59 8.07 -21.52
N ASN A 91 -23.85 7.65 -21.48
CA ASN A 91 -24.98 8.37 -22.10
C ASN A 91 -25.64 9.37 -21.17
N MET A 92 -25.22 9.45 -19.90
CA MET A 92 -25.74 10.39 -18.91
C MET A 92 -24.81 11.59 -18.75
N THR A 93 -25.40 12.75 -18.46
CA THR A 93 -24.63 13.94 -18.10
C THR A 93 -24.01 13.82 -16.72
N VAL A 94 -23.15 14.79 -16.32
CA VAL A 94 -22.58 14.89 -14.96
C VAL A 94 -23.71 14.89 -13.92
N GLU A 95 -24.68 15.80 -14.09
CA GLU A 95 -25.83 15.93 -13.20
C GLU A 95 -26.61 14.61 -13.08
N GLN A 96 -26.86 13.93 -14.21
CA GLN A 96 -27.56 12.65 -14.25
C GLN A 96 -26.75 11.52 -13.58
N ASN A 97 -25.45 11.44 -13.82
CA ASN A 97 -24.58 10.47 -13.17
C ASN A 97 -24.62 10.59 -11.64
N ILE A 98 -24.55 11.83 -11.11
CA ILE A 98 -24.63 12.09 -9.66
C ILE A 98 -26.05 11.77 -9.16
N ALA A 99 -27.09 12.18 -9.89
CA ALA A 99 -28.48 11.99 -9.49
C ALA A 99 -28.90 10.53 -9.35
N VAL A 100 -28.26 9.59 -10.09
CA VAL A 100 -28.49 8.15 -9.91
C VAL A 100 -28.15 7.69 -8.50
N GLY A 101 -27.11 8.28 -7.86
CA GLY A 101 -26.74 7.95 -6.49
C GLY A 101 -27.78 8.38 -5.44
N VAL A 102 -28.53 9.43 -5.71
CA VAL A 102 -29.56 9.95 -4.77
C VAL A 102 -30.79 9.05 -4.83
N ARG A 103 -31.03 8.25 -3.79
CA ARG A 103 -32.16 7.30 -3.70
C ARG A 103 -33.50 8.02 -3.62
N ASP A 104 -33.61 9.05 -2.76
CA ASP A 104 -34.81 9.87 -2.61
C ASP A 104 -34.89 10.93 -3.72
N ARG A 105 -35.86 10.76 -4.62
CA ARG A 105 -36.06 11.69 -5.75
C ARG A 105 -36.37 13.13 -5.30
N ALA A 106 -37.00 13.31 -4.16
CA ALA A 106 -37.33 14.66 -3.65
C ALA A 106 -36.05 15.41 -3.29
N ARG A 107 -35.04 14.73 -2.73
CA ARG A 107 -33.75 15.30 -2.33
C ARG A 107 -32.83 15.62 -3.51
N ARG A 108 -33.06 15.09 -4.71
CA ARG A 108 -32.19 15.31 -5.88
C ARG A 108 -32.02 16.77 -6.23
N ARG A 109 -33.07 17.58 -6.08
CA ARG A 109 -33.05 19.01 -6.42
C ARG A 109 -32.12 19.83 -5.55
N GLU A 110 -31.88 19.38 -4.34
CA GLU A 110 -30.97 20.03 -3.36
C GLU A 110 -29.57 19.38 -3.38
N GLU A 111 -29.53 18.05 -3.33
CA GLU A 111 -28.29 17.30 -3.12
C GLU A 111 -27.38 17.31 -4.35
N VAL A 112 -27.91 17.22 -5.56
CA VAL A 112 -27.09 17.20 -6.78
C VAL A 112 -26.33 18.53 -6.98
N PRO A 113 -26.98 19.72 -6.89
CA PRO A 113 -26.23 20.97 -6.97
C PRO A 113 -25.23 21.17 -5.83
N ARG A 114 -25.53 20.68 -4.60
CA ARG A 114 -24.61 20.70 -3.47
C ARG A 114 -23.34 19.91 -3.78
N LEU A 115 -23.49 18.67 -4.29
CA LEU A 115 -22.35 17.81 -4.67
C LEU A 115 -21.57 18.36 -5.85
N ILE A 116 -22.22 18.97 -6.84
CA ILE A 116 -21.56 19.63 -7.98
C ILE A 116 -20.63 20.73 -7.47
N ARG A 117 -21.10 21.58 -6.57
CA ARG A 117 -20.26 22.64 -5.95
C ARG A 117 -19.13 22.05 -5.11
N LEU A 118 -19.45 21.07 -4.23
CA LEU A 118 -18.45 20.41 -3.38
C LEU A 118 -17.30 19.83 -4.20
N LEU A 119 -17.61 19.29 -5.39
CA LEU A 119 -16.66 18.61 -6.28
C LEU A 119 -16.08 19.53 -7.36
N ARG A 120 -16.37 20.84 -7.31
CA ARG A 120 -15.89 21.84 -8.29
C ARG A 120 -16.21 21.43 -9.73
N LEU A 121 -17.46 21.04 -9.98
CA LEU A 121 -17.97 20.61 -11.28
C LEU A 121 -18.94 21.63 -11.89
N GLU A 122 -19.00 22.88 -11.34
CA GLU A 122 -19.82 23.95 -11.88
C GLU A 122 -19.45 24.25 -13.34
N GLY A 123 -20.48 24.44 -14.17
CA GLY A 123 -20.34 24.63 -15.60
C GLY A 123 -20.12 23.34 -16.40
N GLN A 124 -20.05 22.18 -15.73
CA GLN A 124 -19.89 20.88 -16.38
C GLN A 124 -21.18 20.03 -16.36
N GLU A 125 -22.26 20.52 -15.77
CA GLU A 125 -23.48 19.77 -15.42
C GLU A 125 -24.07 18.99 -16.58
N LYS A 126 -24.07 19.61 -17.76
CA LYS A 126 -24.68 19.07 -18.98
C LYS A 126 -23.71 18.25 -19.85
N LYS A 127 -22.42 18.21 -19.50
CA LYS A 127 -21.43 17.42 -20.23
C LYS A 127 -21.59 15.93 -19.95
N ARG A 128 -21.23 15.11 -20.93
CA ARG A 128 -21.14 13.65 -20.81
C ARG A 128 -19.69 13.23 -20.47
N PRO A 129 -19.47 12.02 -19.92
CA PRO A 129 -18.14 11.53 -19.54
C PRO A 129 -17.06 11.72 -20.60
N GLY A 130 -17.34 11.43 -21.88
CA GLY A 130 -16.37 11.61 -22.98
C GLY A 130 -15.95 13.06 -23.27
N GLN A 131 -16.59 14.05 -22.64
CA GLN A 131 -16.28 15.47 -22.79
C GLN A 131 -15.51 16.02 -21.55
N LEU A 132 -15.17 15.13 -20.60
CA LEU A 132 -14.52 15.47 -19.35
C LEU A 132 -13.08 14.97 -19.32
N SER A 133 -12.21 15.71 -18.63
CA SER A 133 -10.87 15.19 -18.27
C SER A 133 -10.97 14.01 -17.31
N GLY A 134 -9.91 13.20 -17.19
CA GLY A 134 -9.87 12.07 -16.26
C GLY A 134 -10.19 12.48 -14.81
N GLY A 135 -9.63 13.60 -14.34
CA GLY A 135 -9.92 14.13 -13.01
C GLY A 135 -11.37 14.59 -12.83
N GLN A 136 -11.99 15.19 -13.87
CA GLN A 136 -13.40 15.53 -13.83
C GLN A 136 -14.27 14.29 -13.78
N GLN A 137 -13.93 13.24 -14.54
CA GLN A 137 -14.63 11.96 -14.49
C GLN A 137 -14.55 11.31 -13.10
N GLN A 138 -13.37 11.34 -12.46
CA GLN A 138 -13.17 10.87 -11.10
C GLN A 138 -14.07 11.62 -10.10
N ARG A 139 -14.12 12.95 -10.17
CA ARG A 139 -15.00 13.78 -9.32
C ARG A 139 -16.47 13.44 -9.53
N VAL A 140 -16.90 13.20 -10.75
CA VAL A 140 -18.30 12.76 -11.03
C VAL A 140 -18.57 11.40 -10.40
N ALA A 141 -17.64 10.43 -10.48
CA ALA A 141 -17.79 9.14 -9.85
C ALA A 141 -17.87 9.24 -8.32
N LEU A 142 -17.01 10.07 -7.71
CA LEU A 142 -17.07 10.38 -6.27
C LEU A 142 -18.41 11.04 -5.90
N GLY A 143 -18.90 11.97 -6.72
CA GLY A 143 -20.21 12.61 -6.52
C GLY A 143 -21.35 11.59 -6.51
N ARG A 144 -21.33 10.62 -7.41
CA ARG A 144 -22.30 9.53 -7.44
C ARG A 144 -22.21 8.63 -6.19
N ILE A 145 -20.98 8.36 -5.71
CA ILE A 145 -20.76 7.59 -4.48
C ILE A 145 -21.31 8.34 -3.28
N LEU A 146 -20.90 9.59 -3.08
CA LEU A 146 -21.35 10.42 -1.95
C LEU A 146 -22.86 10.65 -1.96
N ALA A 147 -23.47 10.79 -3.15
CA ALA A 147 -24.91 10.90 -3.33
C ALA A 147 -25.69 9.68 -2.78
N SER A 148 -25.07 8.51 -2.75
CA SER A 148 -25.68 7.29 -2.22
C SER A 148 -25.64 7.19 -0.69
N GLN A 149 -24.95 8.12 -0.02
CA GLN A 149 -24.73 8.12 1.43
C GLN A 149 -24.23 6.76 1.93
N PRO A 150 -23.03 6.32 1.50
CA PRO A 150 -22.54 4.99 1.85
C PRO A 150 -22.10 4.92 3.30
N ASP A 151 -22.11 3.70 3.88
CA ASP A 151 -21.57 3.42 5.22
C ASP A 151 -20.03 3.27 5.17
N ILE A 152 -19.48 2.88 4.02
CA ILE A 152 -18.05 2.67 3.74
C ILE A 152 -17.72 3.07 2.30
N ILE A 153 -16.51 3.61 2.08
CA ILE A 153 -15.98 3.89 0.74
C ILE A 153 -14.81 2.95 0.42
N LEU A 154 -14.85 2.36 -0.76
CA LEU A 154 -13.81 1.50 -1.33
C LEU A 154 -13.21 2.19 -2.56
N LEU A 155 -11.90 2.42 -2.55
CA LEU A 155 -11.16 3.07 -3.64
C LEU A 155 -10.21 2.06 -4.29
N ASP A 156 -10.46 1.70 -5.55
CA ASP A 156 -9.66 0.75 -6.31
C ASP A 156 -8.73 1.49 -7.27
N GLU A 157 -7.48 1.70 -6.88
CA GLU A 157 -6.44 2.40 -7.63
C GLU A 157 -6.92 3.75 -8.21
N PRO A 158 -7.38 4.69 -7.37
CA PRO A 158 -8.11 5.88 -7.82
C PRO A 158 -7.35 6.76 -8.80
N PHE A 159 -6.01 6.73 -8.81
CA PHE A 159 -5.17 7.62 -9.62
C PHE A 159 -4.34 6.90 -10.68
N SER A 160 -4.54 5.60 -10.90
CA SER A 160 -3.71 4.80 -11.83
C SER A 160 -3.80 5.23 -13.30
N ALA A 161 -4.86 5.96 -13.69
CA ALA A 161 -5.10 6.41 -15.05
C ALA A 161 -4.75 7.89 -15.28
N LEU A 162 -4.05 8.55 -14.33
CA LEU A 162 -3.78 9.99 -14.38
C LEU A 162 -2.30 10.29 -14.58
N ASP A 163 -2.03 11.39 -15.29
CA ASP A 163 -0.69 11.96 -15.42
C ASP A 163 -0.19 12.50 -14.08
N SER A 164 1.13 12.49 -13.86
CA SER A 164 1.78 12.82 -12.58
C SER A 164 1.42 14.21 -12.04
N ASP A 165 1.34 15.23 -12.90
CA ASP A 165 1.08 16.61 -12.46
C ASP A 165 -0.36 16.80 -11.97
N LEU A 166 -1.32 16.21 -12.69
CA LEU A 166 -2.73 16.23 -12.31
C LEU A 166 -3.01 15.36 -11.08
N LYS A 167 -2.27 14.26 -10.95
CA LYS A 167 -2.40 13.30 -9.85
C LYS A 167 -2.24 13.98 -8.48
N TRP A 168 -1.17 14.76 -8.28
CA TRP A 168 -0.90 15.42 -7.00
C TRP A 168 -2.04 16.32 -6.53
N GLN A 169 -2.58 17.14 -7.43
CA GLN A 169 -3.71 18.02 -7.10
C GLN A 169 -4.96 17.23 -6.73
N LEU A 170 -5.26 16.17 -7.47
CA LEU A 170 -6.44 15.33 -7.23
C LEU A 170 -6.31 14.48 -5.96
N GLU A 171 -5.09 14.06 -5.59
CA GLU A 171 -4.83 13.41 -4.31
C GLU A 171 -5.21 14.32 -3.13
N LEU A 172 -4.77 15.59 -3.14
CA LEU A 172 -5.11 16.55 -2.09
C LEU A 172 -6.62 16.79 -2.01
N GLU A 173 -7.28 17.02 -3.16
CA GLU A 173 -8.73 17.21 -3.22
C GLU A 173 -9.50 15.98 -2.70
N LEU A 174 -9.06 14.78 -3.05
CA LEU A 174 -9.68 13.55 -2.54
C LEU A 174 -9.49 13.42 -1.03
N GLN A 175 -8.31 13.74 -0.50
CA GLN A 175 -8.04 13.71 0.93
C GLN A 175 -8.95 14.68 1.70
N ASP A 176 -9.16 15.90 1.19
CA ASP A 176 -10.05 16.91 1.79
C ASP A 176 -11.51 16.40 1.83
N LEU A 177 -11.96 15.75 0.76
CA LEU A 177 -13.29 15.14 0.68
C LEU A 177 -13.45 13.98 1.67
N LEU A 178 -12.46 13.10 1.74
CA LEU A 178 -12.48 11.94 2.63
C LEU A 178 -12.34 12.32 4.10
N ALA A 179 -11.70 13.46 4.41
CA ALA A 179 -11.61 13.95 5.79
C ALA A 179 -12.98 14.32 6.38
N GLN A 180 -13.98 14.61 5.52
CA GLN A 180 -15.35 14.91 5.93
C GLN A 180 -16.25 13.67 5.95
N PHE A 181 -15.75 12.53 5.49
CA PHE A 181 -16.52 11.28 5.47
C PHE A 181 -16.41 10.56 6.82
N PRO A 182 -17.52 10.29 7.52
CA PRO A 182 -17.49 9.73 8.87
C PRO A 182 -17.22 8.24 8.93
N GLY A 183 -17.43 7.51 7.82
CA GLY A 183 -17.24 6.07 7.75
C GLY A 183 -15.80 5.65 7.40
N PRO A 184 -15.49 4.36 7.51
CA PRO A 184 -14.20 3.84 7.11
C PRO A 184 -14.00 3.92 5.59
N VAL A 185 -12.74 4.12 5.19
CA VAL A 185 -12.31 4.12 3.79
C VAL A 185 -11.26 3.03 3.60
N VAL A 186 -11.45 2.15 2.65
CA VAL A 186 -10.43 1.17 2.23
C VAL A 186 -9.86 1.61 0.89
N TRP A 187 -8.57 1.92 0.88
CA TRP A 187 -7.86 2.46 -0.27
C TRP A 187 -6.85 1.46 -0.80
N VAL A 188 -7.09 0.96 -2.00
CA VAL A 188 -6.17 0.06 -2.70
C VAL A 188 -5.26 0.86 -3.61
N SER A 189 -3.95 0.67 -3.47
CA SER A 189 -2.93 1.18 -4.40
C SER A 189 -1.70 0.27 -4.43
N HIS A 190 -0.92 0.37 -5.50
CA HIS A 190 0.44 -0.15 -5.58
C HIS A 190 1.50 0.96 -5.43
N ASP A 191 1.08 2.22 -5.36
CA ASP A 191 1.93 3.39 -5.17
C ASP A 191 2.04 3.75 -3.68
N LEU A 192 3.23 3.54 -3.12
CA LEU A 192 3.51 3.86 -1.72
C LEU A 192 3.31 5.36 -1.41
N GLY A 193 3.65 6.25 -2.35
CA GLY A 193 3.51 7.69 -2.16
C GLY A 193 2.05 8.11 -1.96
N GLU A 194 1.12 7.53 -2.74
CA GLU A 194 -0.32 7.79 -2.58
C GLU A 194 -0.80 7.40 -1.18
N VAL A 195 -0.52 6.15 -0.78
CA VAL A 195 -1.03 5.63 0.49
C VAL A 195 -0.34 6.28 1.69
N TRP A 196 0.94 6.66 1.55
CA TRP A 196 1.67 7.40 2.57
C TRP A 196 1.02 8.74 2.90
N ARG A 197 0.62 9.47 1.87
CA ARG A 197 -0.04 10.79 2.03
C ARG A 197 -1.51 10.67 2.42
N GLY A 198 -2.19 9.61 1.96
CA GLY A 198 -3.64 9.45 2.08
C GLY A 198 -4.12 8.65 3.29
N CYS A 199 -3.32 7.73 3.81
CA CYS A 199 -3.76 6.74 4.78
C CYS A 199 -2.84 6.69 6.01
N PRO A 200 -3.37 6.85 7.23
CA PRO A 200 -2.57 6.73 8.46
C PRO A 200 -2.17 5.28 8.77
N ARG A 201 -2.94 4.30 8.28
CA ARG A 201 -2.69 2.87 8.53
C ARG A 201 -2.65 2.07 7.24
N VAL A 202 -1.91 0.98 7.27
CA VAL A 202 -1.67 0.11 6.13
C VAL A 202 -1.76 -1.36 6.51
N CYS A 203 -2.30 -2.16 5.60
CA CYS A 203 -2.25 -3.61 5.59
C CYS A 203 -1.59 -4.04 4.27
N VAL A 204 -0.52 -4.80 4.35
CA VAL A 204 0.18 -5.28 3.16
C VAL A 204 -0.41 -6.62 2.73
N LEU A 205 -0.75 -6.73 1.44
CA LEU A 205 -1.21 -7.98 0.84
C LEU A 205 -0.11 -8.58 -0.03
N ASP A 206 0.22 -9.83 0.24
CA ASP A 206 1.13 -10.62 -0.57
C ASP A 206 0.64 -12.06 -0.73
N GLY A 207 0.69 -12.60 -1.96
CA GLY A 207 0.28 -13.97 -2.25
C GLY A 207 -1.13 -14.33 -1.74
N GLY A 208 -2.05 -13.37 -1.65
CA GLY A 208 -3.40 -13.57 -1.12
C GLY A 208 -3.52 -13.51 0.41
N ARG A 209 -2.44 -13.23 1.13
CA ARG A 209 -2.43 -13.09 2.58
C ARG A 209 -2.27 -11.63 2.99
N ALA A 210 -2.86 -11.27 4.13
CA ALA A 210 -2.78 -9.93 4.71
C ALA A 210 -1.78 -9.92 5.88
N SER A 211 -0.87 -8.94 5.90
CA SER A 211 -0.10 -8.64 7.11
C SER A 211 -1.01 -8.07 8.20
N PRO A 212 -0.58 -8.06 9.47
CA PRO A 212 -1.24 -7.24 10.48
C PRO A 212 -1.36 -5.78 10.01
N VAL A 213 -2.48 -5.15 10.37
CA VAL A 213 -2.66 -3.70 10.14
C VAL A 213 -1.69 -2.95 11.03
N MET A 214 -0.94 -2.00 10.45
CA MET A 214 0.04 -1.20 11.17
C MET A 214 -0.08 0.29 10.83
N GLU A 215 0.49 1.15 11.68
CA GLU A 215 0.66 2.55 11.36
C GLU A 215 1.58 2.73 10.14
N MET A 216 1.27 3.70 9.28
CA MET A 216 2.04 3.94 8.06
C MET A 216 3.52 4.21 8.34
N GLY A 217 3.84 4.95 9.41
CA GLY A 217 5.23 5.20 9.83
C GLY A 217 5.99 3.91 10.18
N ARG A 218 5.31 2.94 10.79
CA ARG A 218 5.90 1.64 11.14
C ARG A 218 6.31 0.82 9.91
N LEU A 219 5.60 0.95 8.79
CA LEU A 219 5.98 0.31 7.53
C LEU A 219 7.40 0.68 7.08
N MET A 220 7.87 1.86 7.44
CA MET A 220 9.23 2.33 7.09
C MET A 220 10.28 1.89 8.10
N THR A 221 9.94 1.75 9.38
CA THR A 221 10.90 1.50 10.47
C THR A 221 10.93 0.04 10.93
N ASP A 222 9.77 -0.65 10.89
CA ASP A 222 9.60 -2.04 11.34
C ASP A 222 8.49 -2.73 10.52
N PRO A 223 8.74 -3.06 9.24
CA PRO A 223 7.74 -3.57 8.30
C PRO A 223 7.25 -4.99 8.61
N VAL A 224 7.74 -5.67 9.62
CA VAL A 224 7.37 -7.00 10.10
C VAL A 224 7.65 -8.12 9.09
N THR A 225 7.21 -8.00 7.83
CA THR A 225 7.36 -9.03 6.79
C THR A 225 8.30 -8.60 5.66
N VAL A 226 8.89 -9.58 4.96
CA VAL A 226 9.75 -9.35 3.79
C VAL A 226 8.99 -8.58 2.70
N SER A 227 7.73 -8.93 2.46
CA SER A 227 6.88 -8.27 1.47
C SER A 227 6.63 -6.81 1.81
N ALA A 228 6.33 -6.50 3.09
CA ALA A 228 6.16 -5.13 3.56
C ALA A 228 7.44 -4.31 3.40
N ALA A 229 8.60 -4.88 3.77
CA ALA A 229 9.90 -4.23 3.59
C ALA A 229 10.17 -3.92 2.10
N ARG A 230 9.96 -4.90 1.21
CA ARG A 230 10.16 -4.71 -0.24
C ARG A 230 9.23 -3.68 -0.85
N LEU A 231 7.97 -3.69 -0.47
CA LEU A 231 6.96 -2.71 -0.93
C LEU A 231 7.27 -1.31 -0.42
N SER A 232 7.86 -1.19 0.78
CA SER A 232 8.34 0.10 1.31
C SER A 232 9.71 0.52 0.77
N GLY A 233 10.22 -0.12 -0.29
CA GLY A 233 11.44 0.26 -0.98
C GLY A 233 12.73 -0.37 -0.44
N CYS A 234 12.68 -1.18 0.63
CA CYS A 234 13.86 -1.87 1.14
C CYS A 234 14.27 -3.00 0.16
N ARG A 235 15.46 -2.88 -0.41
CA ARG A 235 15.98 -3.85 -1.40
C ARG A 235 17.03 -4.80 -0.84
N ASN A 236 17.64 -4.47 0.30
CA ASN A 236 18.57 -5.36 1.00
C ASN A 236 17.77 -6.24 1.97
N CYS A 237 17.19 -7.30 1.46
CA CYS A 237 16.44 -8.30 2.24
C CYS A 237 17.01 -9.67 1.89
N VAL A 238 17.65 -10.33 2.85
CA VAL A 238 18.35 -11.62 2.66
C VAL A 238 17.96 -12.61 3.76
N PRO A 239 17.92 -13.92 3.47
CA PRO A 239 17.70 -14.95 4.48
C PRO A 239 18.71 -14.86 5.63
N VAL A 240 18.25 -15.12 6.84
CA VAL A 240 19.06 -15.00 8.06
C VAL A 240 18.89 -16.22 8.96
N ARG A 241 19.91 -16.50 9.78
CA ARG A 241 19.87 -17.53 10.82
C ARG A 241 20.37 -16.93 12.15
N PRO A 242 20.03 -17.55 13.29
CA PRO A 242 20.62 -17.11 14.56
C PRO A 242 22.13 -17.21 14.49
N GLY A 243 22.80 -16.23 15.06
CA GLY A 243 24.26 -16.19 15.18
C GLY A 243 24.77 -17.04 16.34
N PRO A 244 26.11 -17.16 16.50
CA PRO A 244 26.72 -17.95 17.56
C PRO A 244 26.56 -17.36 18.96
N GLU A 245 26.36 -16.03 19.06
CA GLU A 245 26.21 -15.31 20.32
C GLU A 245 24.81 -14.67 20.43
N PRO A 246 24.28 -14.48 21.66
CA PRO A 246 23.05 -13.73 21.85
C PRO A 246 23.15 -12.32 21.24
N GLY A 247 22.09 -11.89 20.54
CA GLY A 247 22.07 -10.60 19.86
C GLY A 247 22.85 -10.53 18.56
N THR A 248 23.29 -11.70 18.03
CA THR A 248 23.93 -11.80 16.71
C THR A 248 23.09 -12.63 15.74
N VAL A 249 23.27 -12.35 14.46
CA VAL A 249 22.65 -13.08 13.34
C VAL A 249 23.70 -13.45 12.31
N CYS A 250 23.54 -14.61 11.68
CA CYS A 250 24.41 -15.07 10.60
C CYS A 250 23.69 -14.88 9.25
N VAL A 251 24.38 -14.27 8.29
CA VAL A 251 23.85 -13.95 6.96
C VAL A 251 24.60 -14.78 5.90
N PRO A 252 24.08 -15.94 5.50
CA PRO A 252 24.77 -16.81 4.54
C PRO A 252 25.04 -16.12 3.19
N ALA A 253 24.08 -15.32 2.70
CA ALA A 253 24.20 -14.59 1.43
C ALA A 253 25.38 -13.60 1.41
N TRP A 254 25.85 -13.12 2.58
CA TRP A 254 26.98 -12.20 2.72
C TRP A 254 28.24 -12.89 3.23
N GLY A 255 28.50 -14.13 2.70
CA GLY A 255 29.69 -14.90 3.05
C GLY A 255 29.68 -15.46 4.48
N GLY A 256 28.50 -15.65 5.08
CA GLY A 256 28.38 -16.09 6.47
C GLY A 256 28.69 -14.99 7.50
N ALA A 257 28.58 -13.72 7.11
CA ALA A 257 28.83 -12.60 8.00
C ALA A 257 27.97 -12.73 9.28
N VAL A 258 28.63 -12.54 10.44
CA VAL A 258 27.96 -12.47 11.74
C VAL A 258 27.78 -11.00 12.11
N LEU A 259 26.54 -10.58 12.26
CA LEU A 259 26.18 -9.19 12.55
C LEU A 259 25.51 -9.09 13.92
N ARG A 260 25.83 -8.04 14.66
CA ARG A 260 25.09 -7.65 15.87
C ARG A 260 23.77 -7.01 15.44
N CYS A 261 22.68 -7.38 16.08
CA CYS A 261 21.36 -6.83 15.85
C CYS A 261 20.82 -6.25 17.16
N ALA A 262 20.33 -5.01 17.15
CA ALA A 262 19.73 -4.40 18.34
C ALA A 262 18.40 -5.07 18.72
N ALA A 263 17.64 -5.55 17.73
CA ALA A 263 16.43 -6.31 17.97
C ALA A 263 16.79 -7.75 18.41
N PRO A 264 16.11 -8.30 19.43
CA PRO A 264 16.33 -9.67 19.86
C PRO A 264 15.89 -10.65 18.75
N TRP A 265 16.58 -11.78 18.65
CA TRP A 265 16.17 -12.87 17.75
C TRP A 265 14.77 -13.35 18.09
N ARG A 266 13.96 -13.56 17.05
CA ARG A 266 12.62 -14.15 17.14
C ARG A 266 12.60 -15.44 16.32
N PRO A 267 11.96 -16.54 16.79
CA PRO A 267 11.90 -17.81 16.05
C PRO A 267 11.28 -17.68 14.65
N GLU A 268 10.37 -16.70 14.49
CA GLU A 268 9.66 -16.41 13.23
C GLU A 268 10.50 -15.60 12.23
N ALA A 269 11.68 -15.09 12.67
CA ALA A 269 12.56 -14.31 11.81
C ALA A 269 13.15 -15.18 10.70
N ALA A 270 12.80 -14.87 9.46
CA ALA A 270 13.23 -15.57 8.26
C ALA A 270 14.27 -14.75 7.45
N ALA A 271 14.23 -13.44 7.55
CA ALA A 271 15.10 -12.55 6.80
C ALA A 271 15.63 -11.38 7.64
N LEU A 272 16.81 -10.89 7.24
CA LEU A 272 17.38 -9.62 7.68
C LEU A 272 17.22 -8.60 6.58
N ALA A 273 16.82 -7.38 6.97
CA ALA A 273 16.76 -6.26 6.05
C ALA A 273 17.47 -5.02 6.59
N ILE A 274 17.99 -4.22 5.67
CA ILE A 274 18.52 -2.88 5.93
C ILE A 274 18.24 -1.96 4.74
N ARG A 275 17.85 -0.72 5.00
CA ARG A 275 17.65 0.26 3.95
C ARG A 275 18.96 0.75 3.38
N ALA A 276 18.98 1.05 2.08
CA ALA A 276 20.20 1.48 1.38
C ALA A 276 20.80 2.77 1.96
N GLU A 277 19.97 3.69 2.42
CA GLU A 277 20.36 4.96 3.05
C GLU A 277 20.94 4.81 4.46
N HIS A 278 20.80 3.66 5.09
CA HIS A 278 21.38 3.38 6.41
C HIS A 278 22.74 2.72 6.33
N ILE A 279 23.14 2.21 5.16
CA ILE A 279 24.48 1.66 4.96
C ILE A 279 25.43 2.83 4.66
N ARG A 280 26.58 2.83 5.32
CA ARG A 280 27.59 3.88 5.14
C ARG A 280 28.99 3.31 4.95
N PRO A 281 29.90 4.07 4.32
CA PRO A 281 31.33 3.74 4.36
C PRO A 281 31.82 3.65 5.80
N ALA A 282 32.80 2.78 6.05
CA ALA A 282 33.32 2.50 7.37
C ALA A 282 34.82 2.19 7.32
N GLU A 283 35.43 2.18 8.51
CA GLU A 283 36.82 1.74 8.71
C GLU A 283 36.85 0.25 9.14
N PRO A 284 37.96 -0.46 8.89
CA PRO A 284 38.14 -1.81 9.40
C PRO A 284 37.98 -1.88 10.92
N GLY A 285 37.18 -2.84 11.42
CA GLY A 285 36.96 -3.07 12.84
C GLY A 285 35.77 -2.32 13.45
N GLU A 286 35.08 -1.46 12.72
CA GLU A 286 33.78 -0.93 13.16
C GLU A 286 32.73 -2.06 13.31
N ALA A 287 31.77 -1.83 14.21
CA ALA A 287 30.68 -2.78 14.42
C ALA A 287 29.90 -3.02 13.12
N ASN A 288 29.69 -4.29 12.76
CA ASN A 288 29.01 -4.72 11.53
C ASN A 288 29.64 -4.16 10.23
N ALA A 289 30.90 -3.81 10.23
CA ALA A 289 31.58 -3.43 9.01
C ALA A 289 31.97 -4.65 8.19
N LEU A 290 31.56 -4.69 6.93
CA LEU A 290 31.84 -5.75 5.99
C LEU A 290 32.84 -5.27 4.92
N PRO A 291 33.88 -6.04 4.60
CA PRO A 291 34.74 -5.73 3.46
C PRO A 291 33.96 -6.04 2.17
N CYS A 292 33.83 -5.05 1.31
CA CYS A 292 33.03 -5.10 0.10
C CYS A 292 33.83 -4.60 -1.11
N ARG A 293 33.51 -5.10 -2.29
CA ARG A 293 33.98 -4.56 -3.56
C ARG A 293 32.85 -3.78 -4.22
N VAL A 294 33.12 -2.60 -4.74
CA VAL A 294 32.19 -1.83 -5.56
C VAL A 294 32.02 -2.52 -6.90
N GLU A 295 30.83 -3.00 -7.20
CA GLU A 295 30.50 -3.64 -8.50
C GLU A 295 30.08 -2.60 -9.54
N ARG A 296 29.18 -1.71 -9.13
CA ARG A 296 28.58 -0.72 -10.01
C ARG A 296 28.06 0.49 -9.25
N THR A 297 28.05 1.64 -9.89
CA THR A 297 27.34 2.84 -9.41
C THR A 297 26.26 3.25 -10.41
N ALA A 298 25.12 3.71 -9.92
CA ALA A 298 24.02 4.24 -10.73
C ALA A 298 23.45 5.50 -10.08
N GLU A 299 23.25 6.54 -10.87
CA GLU A 299 22.58 7.75 -10.38
C GLU A 299 21.07 7.53 -10.33
N ASP A 300 20.48 7.92 -9.21
CA ASP A 300 19.05 8.04 -9.01
C ASP A 300 18.67 9.53 -8.93
N VAL A 301 17.37 9.84 -8.83
CA VAL A 301 16.87 11.23 -8.81
C VAL A 301 17.54 12.06 -7.71
N SER A 302 17.66 11.51 -6.50
CA SER A 302 18.17 12.23 -5.31
C SER A 302 19.48 11.69 -4.74
N SER A 303 19.95 10.52 -5.17
CA SER A 303 21.09 9.81 -4.58
C SER A 303 21.95 9.12 -5.64
N LEU A 304 23.12 8.63 -5.20
CA LEU A 304 23.93 7.66 -5.91
C LEU A 304 23.74 6.29 -5.28
N LEU A 305 23.26 5.32 -6.06
CA LEU A 305 23.19 3.93 -5.67
C LEU A 305 24.52 3.26 -5.95
N VAL A 306 25.14 2.67 -4.92
CA VAL A 306 26.38 1.91 -5.00
C VAL A 306 26.03 0.44 -4.76
N LEU A 307 26.27 -0.40 -5.76
CA LEU A 307 26.12 -1.85 -5.64
C LEU A 307 27.44 -2.42 -5.11
N LEU A 308 27.37 -3.04 -3.97
CA LEU A 308 28.50 -3.59 -3.22
C LEU A 308 28.40 -5.11 -3.17
N ARG A 309 29.52 -5.79 -3.32
CA ARG A 309 29.60 -7.24 -3.07
C ARG A 309 30.46 -7.49 -1.84
N PRO A 310 29.88 -7.96 -0.73
CA PRO A 310 30.64 -8.42 0.42
C PRO A 310 31.61 -9.55 0.07
N ARG A 311 32.75 -9.61 0.73
CA ARG A 311 33.74 -10.68 0.51
C ARG A 311 33.14 -12.05 0.85
N GLY A 312 33.25 -13.00 -0.08
CA GLY A 312 32.64 -14.34 0.08
C GLY A 312 31.13 -14.38 -0.11
N ALA A 313 30.49 -13.30 -0.57
CA ALA A 313 29.06 -13.28 -0.79
C ALA A 313 28.63 -14.22 -1.93
N ALA A 314 27.44 -14.81 -1.78
CA ALA A 314 26.76 -15.54 -2.82
C ALA A 314 26.41 -14.64 -4.03
N GLU A 315 26.02 -15.25 -5.14
CA GLU A 315 25.70 -14.51 -6.38
C GLU A 315 24.57 -13.49 -6.18
N ASP A 316 23.58 -13.81 -5.36
CA ASP A 316 22.44 -12.98 -4.98
C ASP A 316 22.70 -12.06 -3.75
N GLY A 317 23.91 -12.15 -3.15
CA GLY A 317 24.29 -11.44 -1.92
C GLY A 317 24.76 -10.00 -2.11
N ALA A 318 24.37 -9.31 -3.18
CA ALA A 318 24.74 -7.91 -3.37
C ALA A 318 24.04 -6.98 -2.38
N LEU A 319 24.79 -6.00 -1.85
CA LEU A 319 24.30 -4.91 -1.01
C LEU A 319 24.11 -3.63 -1.83
N ARG A 320 23.04 -2.91 -1.59
CA ARG A 320 22.77 -1.58 -2.17
C ARG A 320 22.92 -0.53 -1.11
N MET A 321 23.87 0.37 -1.31
CA MET A 321 24.12 1.54 -0.47
C MET A 321 23.69 2.80 -1.22
N ALA A 322 23.00 3.72 -0.55
CA ALA A 322 22.63 5.01 -1.13
C ALA A 322 23.44 6.12 -0.46
N VAL A 323 24.14 6.92 -1.26
CA VAL A 323 24.96 8.05 -0.80
C VAL A 323 24.62 9.32 -1.58
N ALA A 324 25.11 10.46 -1.14
CA ALA A 324 24.94 11.71 -1.86
C ALA A 324 25.68 11.68 -3.22
N LYS A 325 25.13 12.33 -4.25
CA LYS A 325 25.66 12.29 -5.63
C LYS A 325 27.08 12.84 -5.76
N ASP A 326 27.42 13.83 -4.95
CA ASP A 326 28.75 14.45 -4.91
C ASP A 326 29.85 13.47 -4.46
N GLN A 327 29.48 12.37 -3.81
CA GLN A 327 30.41 11.33 -3.36
C GLN A 327 30.80 10.31 -4.45
N ARG A 328 30.32 10.44 -5.69
CA ARG A 328 30.57 9.48 -6.77
C ARG A 328 32.06 9.15 -6.96
N ALA A 329 32.92 10.14 -6.85
CA ALA A 329 34.37 9.94 -7.00
C ALA A 329 34.98 9.00 -5.95
N ASN A 330 34.30 8.79 -4.82
CA ASN A 330 34.75 7.91 -3.73
C ASN A 330 34.50 6.43 -4.02
N PHE A 331 33.64 6.11 -5.01
CA PHE A 331 33.18 4.77 -5.31
C PHE A 331 33.45 4.34 -6.76
N PRO A 332 34.72 4.37 -7.24
CA PRO A 332 35.02 3.81 -8.56
C PRO A 332 34.79 2.30 -8.55
N GLU A 333 34.38 1.74 -9.70
CA GLU A 333 34.18 0.29 -9.84
C GLU A 333 35.45 -0.49 -9.48
N GLN A 334 35.28 -1.68 -8.94
CA GLN A 334 36.33 -2.60 -8.45
C GLN A 334 37.09 -2.11 -7.20
N LYS A 335 36.79 -0.92 -6.67
CA LYS A 335 37.38 -0.46 -5.40
C LYS A 335 36.93 -1.33 -4.23
N GLU A 336 37.85 -1.71 -3.37
CA GLU A 336 37.54 -2.30 -2.06
C GLU A 336 37.23 -1.20 -1.04
N ILE A 337 36.14 -1.37 -0.31
CA ILE A 337 35.68 -0.50 0.76
C ILE A 337 35.14 -1.31 1.93
N TRP A 338 35.05 -0.69 3.09
CA TRP A 338 34.26 -1.24 4.20
C TRP A 338 32.90 -0.56 4.24
N ALA A 339 31.84 -1.35 4.43
CA ALA A 339 30.47 -0.88 4.54
C ALA A 339 29.90 -1.28 5.91
N ALA A 340 29.54 -0.31 6.74
CA ALA A 340 28.91 -0.56 8.04
C ALA A 340 27.39 -0.69 7.88
N LEU A 341 26.86 -1.66 8.61
CA LEU A 341 25.42 -1.92 8.75
C LEU A 341 25.04 -1.70 10.22
N PRO A 342 24.61 -0.46 10.61
CA PRO A 342 24.37 -0.13 12.01
C PRO A 342 23.39 -1.10 12.67
N PRO A 343 23.71 -1.67 13.86
CA PRO A 343 22.88 -2.68 14.53
C PRO A 343 21.43 -2.26 14.77
N GLU A 344 21.21 -0.98 15.06
CA GLU A 344 19.91 -0.36 15.32
C GLU A 344 19.07 -0.12 14.05
N ARG A 345 19.66 -0.30 12.87
CA ARG A 345 19.01 -0.17 11.56
C ARG A 345 18.71 -1.51 10.88
N LEU A 346 19.16 -2.58 11.51
CA LEU A 346 18.85 -3.93 11.05
C LEU A 346 17.44 -4.32 11.47
N MET A 347 16.66 -4.85 10.54
CA MET A 347 15.29 -5.29 10.76
C MET A 347 15.22 -6.81 10.59
N LEU A 348 14.69 -7.51 11.60
CA LEU A 348 14.39 -8.95 11.52
C LEU A 348 12.95 -9.12 11.03
N LEU A 349 12.77 -9.82 9.91
CA LEU A 349 11.50 -9.94 9.20
C LEU A 349 11.01 -11.38 9.18
N GLU A 350 9.70 -11.53 9.24
CA GLU A 350 8.96 -12.76 8.97
C GLU A 350 8.80 -12.96 7.44
N GLU A 351 8.46 -14.19 7.01
CA GLU A 351 8.15 -14.46 5.59
C GLU A 351 6.98 -13.66 5.06
#